data_3ea516fea34c4017cac0494973236bc3
#
_entry.id   3ea516fea34c4017cac0494973236bc3
#
_cell.length_a   1.000
_cell.length_b   1.000
_cell.length_c   1.000
_cell.angle_alpha   90.00
_cell.angle_beta   90.00
_cell.angle_gamma   90.00
#
_symmetry.space_group_name_H-M   'P 1'
#
loop_
_entity.id
_entity.type
_entity.pdbx_description
1 polymer ?
#
loop_
_entity_poly.entity_id
_entity_poly.type
_entity_poly.pdbx_seq_one_letter_code
_entity_poly.pdbx_strand_id
1 'polypeptide(L)'
;MIAGKRAAGFAAALCLLLAPLCAVPAHAVDDDDRFQGKTWDEVVEVFLSEHGIDPEKVALGYRNTVTGEEHFLNGDIYRMAASMQKVPLNMVYTERVRSGEMTLNERIDGYPYAKALELTIVDSDNDLAYRLWMKLGGFREYRSMIVPYMTDDPDSLDPIFFRDNYFTARQMIHCLNLLQT
;
A
#
# COMPACT_ATOMS: atom_id res chain seq x y z
N MET A 1 2.49 -38.20 53.11
CA MET A 1 3.45 -38.99 52.33
C MET A 1 2.69 -39.48 51.08
N ILE A 2 2.72 -38.75 50.01
CA ILE A 2 2.44 -39.24 48.65
C ILE A 2 3.11 -38.25 47.69
N ALA A 3 3.93 -38.79 46.83
CA ALA A 3 4.93 -38.16 46.01
C ALA A 3 4.35 -37.34 44.82
N GLY A 4 5.02 -36.23 44.53
CA GLY A 4 4.84 -35.48 43.29
C GLY A 4 5.26 -36.26 42.06
N LYS A 5 4.45 -36.17 41.00
CA LYS A 5 4.85 -36.55 39.66
C LYS A 5 5.10 -35.28 38.82
N ARG A 6 6.34 -35.18 38.43
CA ARG A 6 6.88 -34.17 37.51
C ARG A 6 6.15 -34.26 36.16
N ALA A 7 5.58 -33.17 35.71
CA ALA A 7 5.25 -32.95 34.31
C ALA A 7 6.46 -32.22 33.65
N ALA A 8 7.40 -33.00 33.14
CA ALA A 8 8.40 -32.56 32.20
C ALA A 8 8.01 -33.07 30.81
N GLY A 9 7.98 -32.23 29.82
CA GLY A 9 7.97 -32.68 28.44
C GLY A 9 6.82 -32.19 27.57
N PHE A 10 6.81 -30.89 27.19
CA PHE A 10 6.19 -30.45 25.95
C PHE A 10 6.78 -29.06 25.55
N ALA A 11 8.09 -29.00 25.44
CA ALA A 11 8.80 -27.81 24.96
C ALA A 11 9.84 -28.14 23.90
N ALA A 12 9.54 -29.09 23.01
CA ALA A 12 10.51 -29.47 21.98
C ALA A 12 9.85 -29.94 20.67
N ALA A 13 8.86 -29.23 20.16
CA ALA A 13 8.25 -29.56 18.84
C ALA A 13 7.75 -28.33 18.06
N LEU A 14 8.20 -27.11 18.35
CA LEU A 14 7.78 -25.92 17.59
C LEU A 14 8.94 -25.19 16.88
N CYS A 15 10.07 -25.84 16.68
CA CYS A 15 11.24 -25.24 16.00
C CYS A 15 11.59 -25.85 14.65
N LEU A 16 10.71 -26.60 13.98
CA LEU A 16 11.06 -27.30 12.73
C LEU A 16 10.05 -27.11 11.58
N LEU A 17 9.32 -26.01 11.54
CA LEU A 17 8.52 -25.60 10.37
C LEU A 17 8.78 -24.15 9.91
N LEU A 18 9.96 -23.63 10.18
CA LEU A 18 10.52 -22.59 9.33
C LEU A 18 11.20 -23.29 8.14
N ALA A 19 10.38 -23.79 7.21
CA ALA A 19 10.86 -24.04 5.87
C ALA A 19 11.60 -22.77 5.43
N PRO A 20 12.80 -22.90 4.80
CA PRO A 20 13.45 -21.74 4.26
C PRO A 20 12.44 -21.09 3.31
N LEU A 21 11.98 -19.87 3.66
CA LEU A 21 11.39 -18.99 2.65
C LEU A 21 12.36 -19.10 1.49
N CYS A 22 11.90 -19.67 0.39
CA CYS A 22 12.66 -19.69 -0.84
C CYS A 22 13.10 -18.24 -1.04
N ALA A 23 14.38 -17.98 -0.80
CA ALA A 23 14.96 -16.75 -1.25
C ALA A 23 14.67 -16.76 -2.75
N VAL A 24 13.65 -16.00 -3.16
CA VAL A 24 13.48 -15.67 -4.56
C VAL A 24 14.85 -15.12 -4.90
N PRO A 25 15.62 -15.79 -5.83
CA PRO A 25 16.88 -15.23 -6.20
C PRO A 25 16.56 -13.79 -6.58
N ALA A 26 17.15 -12.84 -5.87
CA ALA A 26 17.20 -11.48 -6.38
C ALA A 26 17.77 -11.71 -7.79
N HIS A 27 16.90 -11.56 -8.79
CA HIS A 27 17.40 -11.50 -10.15
C HIS A 27 18.44 -10.41 -10.05
N ALA A 28 19.72 -10.82 -10.24
CA ALA A 28 20.76 -9.84 -10.43
C ALA A 28 20.17 -8.90 -11.49
N VAL A 29 19.85 -7.69 -11.07
CA VAL A 29 19.61 -6.62 -12.02
C VAL A 29 20.88 -6.69 -12.84
N ASP A 30 20.78 -7.08 -14.12
CA ASP A 30 21.90 -6.95 -15.04
C ASP A 30 22.47 -5.59 -14.74
N ASP A 31 23.75 -5.53 -14.36
CA ASP A 31 24.44 -4.28 -14.09
C ASP A 31 24.37 -3.46 -15.37
N ASP A 32 23.27 -2.76 -15.52
CA ASP A 32 23.05 -1.90 -16.67
C ASP A 32 23.94 -0.66 -16.48
N ASP A 33 25.16 -0.76 -17.00
CA ASP A 33 26.19 0.28 -16.91
C ASP A 33 25.65 1.68 -17.25
N ARG A 34 24.52 1.75 -17.97
CA ARG A 34 23.86 3.00 -18.35
C ARG A 34 23.40 3.83 -17.14
N PHE A 35 23.13 3.17 -16.02
CA PHE A 35 22.63 3.83 -14.80
C PHE A 35 23.67 3.92 -13.69
N GLN A 36 24.83 3.32 -13.87
CA GLN A 36 25.89 3.32 -12.87
C GLN A 36 26.39 4.74 -12.58
N GLY A 37 26.33 5.13 -11.31
CA GLY A 37 26.79 6.46 -10.87
C GLY A 37 25.82 7.63 -11.17
N LYS A 38 24.67 7.34 -11.77
CA LYS A 38 23.62 8.34 -12.02
C LYS A 38 22.77 8.60 -10.79
N THR A 39 22.32 9.83 -10.66
CA THR A 39 21.29 10.21 -9.69
C THR A 39 19.92 9.65 -10.11
N TRP A 40 18.95 9.65 -9.19
CA TRP A 40 17.58 9.23 -9.50
C TRP A 40 16.98 10.06 -10.66
N ASP A 41 17.19 11.39 -10.67
CA ASP A 41 16.68 12.28 -11.71
C ASP A 41 17.28 11.92 -13.08
N GLU A 42 18.59 11.69 -13.14
CA GLU A 42 19.28 11.29 -14.38
C GLU A 42 18.80 9.93 -14.90
N VAL A 43 18.53 8.97 -14.00
CA VAL A 43 17.98 7.67 -14.39
C VAL A 43 16.59 7.82 -14.99
N VAL A 44 15.72 8.60 -14.34
CA VAL A 44 14.36 8.86 -14.83
C VAL A 44 14.38 9.58 -16.17
N GLU A 45 15.22 10.61 -16.33
CA GLU A 45 15.35 11.36 -17.58
C GLU A 45 15.78 10.45 -18.75
N VAL A 46 16.82 9.64 -18.53
CA VAL A 46 17.28 8.66 -19.53
C VAL A 46 16.18 7.69 -19.90
N PHE A 47 15.51 7.10 -18.91
CA PHE A 47 14.43 6.14 -19.15
C PHE A 47 13.27 6.75 -19.96
N LEU A 48 12.79 7.92 -19.57
CA LEU A 48 11.69 8.59 -20.26
C LEU A 48 12.06 8.93 -21.70
N SER A 49 13.29 9.43 -21.90
CA SER A 49 13.80 9.79 -23.23
C SER A 49 13.92 8.56 -24.14
N GLU A 50 14.52 7.46 -23.66
CA GLU A 50 14.68 6.22 -24.43
C GLU A 50 13.36 5.59 -24.86
N HIS A 51 12.30 5.76 -24.04
CA HIS A 51 10.98 5.22 -24.32
C HIS A 51 10.02 6.22 -24.99
N GLY A 52 10.50 7.43 -25.30
CA GLY A 52 9.68 8.47 -25.93
C GLY A 52 8.50 8.90 -25.06
N ILE A 53 8.65 8.83 -23.73
CA ILE A 53 7.61 9.20 -22.77
C ILE A 53 7.76 10.69 -22.45
N ASP A 54 6.67 11.42 -22.65
CA ASP A 54 6.59 12.84 -22.30
C ASP A 54 6.59 13.00 -20.77
N PRO A 55 7.61 13.65 -20.17
CA PRO A 55 7.71 13.79 -18.73
C PRO A 55 6.55 14.59 -18.11
N GLU A 56 5.88 15.47 -18.88
CA GLU A 56 4.71 16.19 -18.39
C GLU A 56 3.48 15.29 -18.17
N LYS A 57 3.46 14.11 -18.77
CA LYS A 57 2.34 13.13 -18.64
C LYS A 57 2.54 12.12 -17.53
N VAL A 58 3.68 12.13 -16.86
CA VAL A 58 4.05 11.17 -15.81
C VAL A 58 4.09 11.87 -14.46
N ALA A 59 3.70 11.16 -13.41
CA ALA A 59 3.99 11.52 -12.04
C ALA A 59 4.62 10.31 -11.35
N LEU A 60 5.81 10.50 -10.78
CA LEU A 60 6.56 9.46 -10.09
C LEU A 60 6.87 9.89 -8.67
N GLY A 61 6.88 8.93 -7.76
CA GLY A 61 7.39 9.09 -6.41
C GLY A 61 8.23 7.88 -6.03
N TYR A 62 9.38 8.13 -5.45
CA TYR A 62 10.27 7.12 -4.89
C TYR A 62 10.58 7.47 -3.45
N ARG A 63 10.61 6.47 -2.58
CA ARG A 63 11.09 6.59 -1.21
C ARG A 63 11.97 5.39 -0.88
N ASN A 64 13.17 5.67 -0.40
CA ASN A 64 14.02 4.68 0.22
C ASN A 64 13.55 4.46 1.67
N THR A 65 13.05 3.28 1.98
CA THR A 65 12.46 2.97 3.29
C THR A 65 13.50 2.81 4.41
N VAL A 66 14.78 2.68 4.05
CA VAL A 66 15.89 2.57 5.01
C VAL A 66 16.46 3.95 5.35
N THR A 67 16.70 4.79 4.33
CA THR A 67 17.31 6.13 4.51
C THR A 67 16.28 7.24 4.73
N GLY A 68 15.02 7.02 4.30
CA GLY A 68 13.98 8.03 4.29
C GLY A 68 14.09 9.02 3.10
N GLU A 69 15.06 8.82 2.22
CA GLU A 69 15.26 9.67 1.05
C GLU A 69 14.08 9.57 0.08
N GLU A 70 13.62 10.71 -0.42
CA GLU A 70 12.48 10.81 -1.34
C GLU A 70 12.85 11.58 -2.60
N HIS A 71 12.32 11.12 -3.74
CA HIS A 71 12.43 11.79 -5.03
C HIS A 71 11.08 11.84 -5.73
N PHE A 72 10.80 12.93 -6.43
CA PHE A 72 9.54 13.13 -7.13
C PHE A 72 9.74 13.77 -8.50
N LEU A 73 9.08 13.21 -9.50
CA LEU A 73 8.78 13.88 -10.76
C LEU A 73 7.30 14.23 -10.79
N ASN A 74 6.94 15.50 -10.95
CA ASN A 74 5.54 15.98 -10.91
C ASN A 74 4.76 15.50 -9.66
N GLY A 75 5.46 15.43 -8.52
CA GLY A 75 4.99 14.81 -7.29
C GLY A 75 3.67 15.38 -6.75
N ASP A 76 3.38 16.64 -7.05
CA ASP A 76 2.22 17.37 -6.54
C ASP A 76 1.12 17.57 -7.59
N ILE A 77 1.30 17.00 -8.81
CA ILE A 77 0.29 17.05 -9.85
C ILE A 77 -0.73 15.92 -9.65
N TYR A 78 -1.99 16.29 -9.54
CA TYR A 78 -3.10 15.33 -9.45
C TYR A 78 -3.23 14.52 -10.74
N ARG A 79 -3.21 13.21 -10.62
CA ARG A 79 -3.38 12.26 -11.71
C ARG A 79 -4.46 11.24 -11.35
N MET A 80 -5.08 10.65 -12.37
CA MET A 80 -6.04 9.57 -12.14
C MET A 80 -5.37 8.41 -11.41
N ALA A 81 -5.87 8.12 -10.22
CA ALA A 81 -5.28 7.12 -9.33
C ALA A 81 -5.60 5.67 -9.76
N ALA A 82 -6.65 5.48 -10.59
CA ALA A 82 -7.12 4.15 -10.99
C ALA A 82 -7.20 3.21 -9.76
N SER A 83 -6.58 2.02 -9.84
CA SER A 83 -6.62 1.03 -8.76
C SER A 83 -5.80 1.38 -7.52
N MET A 84 -4.93 2.39 -7.57
CA MET A 84 -4.17 2.83 -6.37
C MET A 84 -5.08 3.23 -5.22
N GLN A 85 -6.29 3.74 -5.50
CA GLN A 85 -7.29 4.08 -4.48
C GLN A 85 -7.70 2.89 -3.58
N LYS A 86 -7.48 1.65 -4.03
CA LYS A 86 -7.83 0.45 -3.26
C LYS A 86 -6.95 0.26 -2.02
N VAL A 87 -5.74 0.81 -2.03
CA VAL A 87 -4.84 0.77 -0.89
C VAL A 87 -5.44 1.56 0.28
N PRO A 88 -5.66 2.88 0.19
CA PRO A 88 -6.25 3.64 1.29
C PRO A 88 -7.69 3.18 1.64
N LEU A 89 -8.45 2.67 0.68
CA LEU A 89 -9.75 2.06 0.95
C LEU A 89 -9.65 0.90 1.93
N ASN A 90 -8.71 -0.01 1.69
CA ASN A 90 -8.51 -1.15 2.58
C ASN A 90 -7.83 -0.76 3.89
N MET A 91 -7.07 0.33 3.94
CA MET A 91 -6.55 0.88 5.21
C MET A 91 -7.68 1.29 6.15
N VAL A 92 -8.73 1.97 5.65
CA VAL A 92 -9.91 2.32 6.46
C VAL A 92 -10.54 1.09 7.11
N TYR A 93 -10.73 0.02 6.34
CA TYR A 93 -11.32 -1.22 6.87
C TYR A 93 -10.37 -1.96 7.82
N THR A 94 -9.09 -1.97 7.52
CA THR A 94 -8.07 -2.59 8.39
C THR A 94 -8.01 -1.86 9.74
N GLU A 95 -8.14 -0.54 9.75
CA GLU A 95 -8.22 0.24 10.99
C GLU A 95 -9.43 -0.11 11.83
N ARG A 96 -10.59 -0.31 11.22
CA ARG A 96 -11.81 -0.79 11.90
C ARG A 96 -11.63 -2.18 12.50
N VAL A 97 -10.89 -3.06 11.83
CA VAL A 97 -10.54 -4.37 12.41
C VAL A 97 -9.59 -4.19 13.60
N ARG A 98 -8.58 -3.34 13.45
CA ARG A 98 -7.59 -3.07 14.51
C ARG A 98 -8.21 -2.44 15.75
N SER A 99 -9.17 -1.54 15.57
CA SER A 99 -9.91 -0.89 16.68
C SER A 99 -10.95 -1.81 17.34
N GLY A 100 -11.23 -2.96 16.76
CA GLY A 100 -12.27 -3.89 17.23
C GLY A 100 -13.70 -3.48 16.81
N GLU A 101 -13.86 -2.46 15.99
CA GLU A 101 -15.15 -2.07 15.42
C GLU A 101 -15.70 -3.14 14.46
N MET A 102 -14.79 -3.91 13.86
CA MET A 102 -15.10 -4.94 12.88
C MET A 102 -14.17 -6.14 13.04
N THR A 103 -14.54 -7.29 12.50
CA THR A 103 -13.69 -8.50 12.46
C THR A 103 -13.34 -8.88 11.02
N LEU A 104 -12.23 -9.62 10.83
CA LEU A 104 -11.82 -10.17 9.52
C LEU A 104 -12.87 -11.11 8.92
N ASN A 105 -13.69 -11.75 9.76
CA ASN A 105 -14.75 -12.67 9.34
C ASN A 105 -16.08 -11.96 9.09
N GLU A 106 -16.20 -10.69 9.43
CA GLU A 106 -17.41 -9.92 9.18
C GLU A 106 -17.69 -9.86 7.68
N ARG A 107 -18.95 -10.07 7.32
CA ARG A 107 -19.31 -10.16 5.90
C ARG A 107 -19.57 -8.77 5.32
N ILE A 108 -18.82 -8.47 4.29
CA ILE A 108 -19.03 -7.28 3.47
C ILE A 108 -19.47 -7.77 2.09
N ASP A 109 -20.71 -7.45 1.75
CA ASP A 109 -21.30 -7.81 0.46
C ASP A 109 -21.19 -9.31 0.11
N GLY A 110 -21.42 -10.15 1.10
CA GLY A 110 -21.40 -11.61 0.94
C GLY A 110 -20.04 -12.26 1.17
N TYR A 111 -18.93 -11.51 1.23
CA TYR A 111 -17.59 -12.01 1.49
C TYR A 111 -17.13 -11.71 2.92
N PRO A 112 -16.40 -12.61 3.61
CA PRO A 112 -15.61 -12.21 4.77
C PRO A 112 -14.64 -11.09 4.38
N TYR A 113 -14.41 -10.11 5.26
CA TYR A 113 -13.54 -8.98 4.92
C TYR A 113 -12.13 -9.44 4.50
N ALA A 114 -11.57 -10.46 5.15
CA ALA A 114 -10.28 -11.00 4.72
C ALA A 114 -10.27 -11.39 3.22
N LYS A 115 -11.35 -11.99 2.71
CA LYS A 115 -11.47 -12.33 1.30
C LYS A 115 -11.73 -11.10 0.42
N ALA A 116 -12.50 -10.13 0.92
CA ALA A 116 -12.74 -8.87 0.22
C ALA A 116 -11.44 -8.08 0.06
N LEU A 117 -10.58 -8.03 1.10
CA LEU A 117 -9.25 -7.44 1.04
C LEU A 117 -8.37 -8.13 -0.02
N GLU A 118 -8.31 -9.46 -0.01
CA GLU A 118 -7.55 -10.23 -1.02
C GLU A 118 -8.02 -9.87 -2.45
N LEU A 119 -9.32 -9.98 -2.73
CA LEU A 119 -9.86 -9.72 -4.06
C LEU A 119 -9.63 -8.28 -4.54
N THR A 120 -9.75 -7.30 -3.65
CA THR A 120 -9.55 -5.89 -4.03
C THR A 120 -8.09 -5.53 -4.24
N ILE A 121 -7.15 -6.13 -3.51
CA ILE A 121 -5.72 -5.82 -3.61
C ILE A 121 -5.01 -6.72 -4.62
N VAL A 122 -5.22 -8.04 -4.57
CA VAL A 122 -4.51 -8.99 -5.41
C VAL A 122 -5.13 -9.05 -6.81
N ASP A 123 -6.45 -9.24 -6.88
CA ASP A 123 -7.16 -9.40 -8.16
C ASP A 123 -7.63 -8.04 -8.72
N SER A 124 -7.44 -6.98 -7.95
CA SER A 124 -7.85 -5.61 -8.31
C SER A 124 -9.34 -5.51 -8.68
N ASP A 125 -10.21 -6.25 -7.97
CA ASP A 125 -11.65 -6.27 -8.21
C ASP A 125 -12.27 -4.87 -8.05
N ASN A 126 -12.85 -4.35 -9.14
CA ASN A 126 -13.43 -3.01 -9.17
C ASN A 126 -14.83 -2.96 -8.59
N ASP A 127 -15.63 -4.00 -8.82
CA ASP A 127 -17.02 -4.04 -8.34
C ASP A 127 -17.04 -4.15 -6.83
N LEU A 128 -16.17 -4.98 -6.27
CA LEU A 128 -16.05 -5.11 -4.83
C LEU A 128 -15.48 -3.84 -4.19
N ALA A 129 -14.48 -3.21 -4.79
CA ALA A 129 -13.97 -1.92 -4.31
C ALA A 129 -15.06 -0.84 -4.33
N TYR A 130 -15.87 -0.77 -5.38
CA TYR A 130 -17.03 0.12 -5.44
C TYR A 130 -18.02 -0.13 -4.29
N ARG A 131 -18.34 -1.39 -4.02
CA ARG A 131 -19.26 -1.77 -2.93
C ARG A 131 -18.69 -1.45 -1.56
N LEU A 132 -17.36 -1.61 -1.37
CA LEU A 132 -16.69 -1.25 -0.13
C LEU A 132 -16.85 0.25 0.15
N TRP A 133 -16.53 1.14 -0.78
CA TRP A 133 -16.66 2.56 -0.52
C TRP A 133 -18.13 3.00 -0.38
N MET A 134 -19.07 2.38 -1.10
CA MET A 134 -20.50 2.66 -0.92
C MET A 134 -20.97 2.33 0.51
N LYS A 135 -20.42 1.28 1.13
CA LYS A 135 -20.69 0.97 2.53
C LYS A 135 -20.09 1.97 3.53
N LEU A 136 -19.08 2.73 3.12
CA LEU A 136 -18.53 3.84 3.91
C LEU A 136 -19.35 5.12 3.80
N GLY A 137 -20.47 5.12 3.11
CA GLY A 137 -21.31 6.29 2.89
C GLY A 137 -21.18 6.90 1.49
N GLY A 138 -20.39 6.25 0.62
CA GLY A 138 -20.14 6.70 -0.74
C GLY A 138 -18.74 7.29 -0.92
N PHE A 139 -18.49 7.75 -2.14
CA PHE A 139 -17.15 8.20 -2.54
C PHE A 139 -16.64 9.38 -1.72
N ARG A 140 -17.48 10.38 -1.46
CA ARG A 140 -17.09 11.59 -0.74
C ARG A 140 -16.74 11.30 0.71
N GLU A 141 -17.56 10.51 1.38
CA GLU A 141 -17.33 10.08 2.77
C GLU A 141 -16.07 9.25 2.87
N TYR A 142 -15.90 8.30 1.96
CA TYR A 142 -14.64 7.54 1.84
C TYR A 142 -13.43 8.48 1.70
N ARG A 143 -13.51 9.47 0.80
CA ARG A 143 -12.41 10.46 0.62
C ARG A 143 -12.09 11.23 1.89
N SER A 144 -13.11 11.61 2.64
CA SER A 144 -12.90 12.29 3.93
C SER A 144 -12.23 11.38 4.97
N MET A 145 -12.53 10.08 4.95
CA MET A 145 -11.92 9.11 5.87
C MET A 145 -10.44 8.87 5.58
N ILE A 146 -10.02 8.97 4.32
CA ILE A 146 -8.61 8.70 3.94
C ILE A 146 -7.70 9.94 4.02
N VAL A 147 -8.22 11.11 4.33
CA VAL A 147 -7.40 12.34 4.46
C VAL A 147 -6.16 12.12 5.32
N PRO A 148 -6.24 11.50 6.52
CA PRO A 148 -5.06 11.26 7.35
C PRO A 148 -4.01 10.32 6.75
N TYR A 149 -4.38 9.55 5.73
CA TYR A 149 -3.45 8.67 5.01
C TYR A 149 -2.77 9.38 3.83
N MET A 150 -3.25 10.56 3.44
CA MET A 150 -2.78 11.28 2.27
C MET A 150 -1.84 12.43 2.60
N THR A 151 -1.99 13.04 3.76
CA THR A 151 -1.26 14.24 4.15
C THR A 151 -1.35 14.50 5.64
N ASP A 152 -0.30 15.14 6.19
CA ASP A 152 -0.31 15.71 7.56
C ASP A 152 -0.97 17.11 7.60
N ASP A 153 -1.19 17.73 6.43
CA ASP A 153 -1.83 19.04 6.29
C ASP A 153 -3.12 18.94 5.46
N PRO A 154 -4.28 18.67 6.10
CA PRO A 154 -5.57 18.55 5.42
C PRO A 154 -5.99 19.78 4.62
N ASP A 155 -5.56 20.97 5.03
CA ASP A 155 -5.91 22.23 4.38
C ASP A 155 -5.17 22.43 3.05
N SER A 156 -4.12 21.65 2.81
CA SER A 156 -3.37 21.63 1.53
C SER A 156 -4.08 20.88 0.40
N LEU A 157 -5.16 20.15 0.69
CA LEU A 157 -5.84 19.30 -0.29
C LEU A 157 -6.65 20.12 -1.29
N ASP A 158 -6.37 19.92 -2.58
CA ASP A 158 -7.21 20.47 -3.66
C ASP A 158 -8.62 19.86 -3.59
N PRO A 159 -9.69 20.65 -3.82
CA PRO A 159 -11.07 20.15 -3.89
C PRO A 159 -11.30 18.99 -4.87
N ILE A 160 -10.45 18.82 -5.90
CA ILE A 160 -10.51 17.69 -6.83
C ILE A 160 -10.34 16.36 -6.12
N PHE A 161 -9.57 16.33 -5.02
CA PHE A 161 -9.39 15.14 -4.18
C PHE A 161 -10.71 14.56 -3.69
N PHE A 162 -11.70 15.39 -3.36
CA PHE A 162 -13.00 14.97 -2.83
C PHE A 162 -14.05 14.65 -3.89
N ARG A 163 -13.80 15.00 -5.16
CA ARG A 163 -14.76 14.84 -6.26
C ARG A 163 -14.46 13.67 -7.16
N ASP A 164 -13.18 13.42 -7.39
CA ASP A 164 -12.74 12.53 -8.45
C ASP A 164 -11.65 11.57 -7.94
N ASN A 165 -11.42 10.48 -8.69
CA ASN A 165 -10.38 9.50 -8.36
C ASN A 165 -8.99 10.00 -8.78
N TYR A 166 -8.54 11.10 -8.18
CA TYR A 166 -7.22 11.69 -8.41
C TYR A 166 -6.40 11.71 -7.13
N PHE A 167 -5.13 11.34 -7.24
CA PHE A 167 -4.11 11.48 -6.21
C PHE A 167 -2.86 12.12 -6.80
N THR A 168 -2.01 12.66 -5.94
CA THR A 168 -0.64 13.02 -6.28
C THR A 168 0.31 11.87 -5.95
N ALA A 169 1.49 11.84 -6.58
CA ALA A 169 2.49 10.84 -6.23
C ALA A 169 2.98 11.01 -4.78
N ARG A 170 3.07 12.25 -4.29
CA ARG A 170 3.43 12.56 -2.89
C ARG A 170 2.40 11.98 -1.90
N GLN A 171 1.11 12.15 -2.18
CA GLN A 171 0.05 11.55 -1.34
C GLN A 171 0.16 10.02 -1.27
N MET A 172 0.47 9.38 -2.40
CA MET A 172 0.63 7.92 -2.42
C MET A 172 1.89 7.44 -1.70
N ILE A 173 3.01 8.18 -1.79
CA ILE A 173 4.21 7.89 -0.99
C ILE A 173 3.91 8.04 0.50
N HIS A 174 3.20 9.10 0.91
CA HIS A 174 2.76 9.28 2.30
C HIS A 174 1.90 8.10 2.77
N CYS A 175 0.88 7.72 1.99
CA CYS A 175 0.01 6.58 2.27
C CYS A 175 0.78 5.26 2.42
N LEU A 176 1.69 4.97 1.50
CA LEU A 176 2.48 3.74 1.53
C LEU A 176 3.46 3.70 2.70
N ASN A 177 3.98 4.86 3.11
CA ASN A 177 4.87 4.96 4.27
C ASN A 177 4.17 4.56 5.57
N LEU A 178 2.87 4.87 5.72
CA LEU A 178 2.08 4.49 6.89
C LEU A 178 1.86 2.97 7.00
N LEU A 179 2.03 2.21 5.92
CA LEU A 179 1.94 0.75 5.95
C LEU A 179 3.19 0.07 6.54
N GLN A 180 4.28 0.84 6.78
CA GLN A 180 5.54 0.30 7.29
C GLN A 180 5.71 0.55 8.80
N THR A 181 4.89 1.38 9.40
CA THR A 181 4.88 1.73 10.83
C THR A 181 3.87 0.90 11.59
#